data_f50913f7b8095bf461c468e8262f7369
#
_entry.id   f50913f7b8095bf461c468e8262f7369
#
_cell.length_a   1.000
_cell.length_b   1.000
_cell.length_c   1.000
_cell.angle_alpha   90.00
_cell.angle_beta   90.00
_cell.angle_gamma   90.00
#
_symmetry.space_group_name_H-M   'P 1'
#
loop_
_entity.id
_entity.type
_entity.pdbx_description
1 polymer ?
#
loop_
_entity_poly.entity_id
_entity_poly.type
_entity_poly.pdbx_seq_one_letter_code
_entity_poly.pdbx_strand_id
1 'polypeptide(L)'
;MKLIETAALEAALAEFAQARDWARFHTPKNLAMALSVEVAELVEIFQWRTEAESNAVMESDEARHVEQELADVALYLVRLCSVLGVDLDAAIADKLKLNALKYPAPAA
;
A
#
# COMPACT_ATOMS: atom_id res chain seq x y z
N MET A 1 -18.37 -5.57 -9.21
CA MET A 1 -17.22 -4.90 -9.84
C MET A 1 -16.02 -4.97 -8.90
N LYS A 2 -14.88 -5.33 -9.43
CA LYS A 2 -13.64 -5.28 -8.64
C LYS A 2 -13.14 -3.84 -8.53
N LEU A 3 -12.78 -3.46 -7.32
CA LEU A 3 -12.17 -2.17 -7.04
C LEU A 3 -10.65 -2.24 -7.15
N ILE A 4 -10.08 -3.39 -6.83
CA ILE A 4 -8.65 -3.63 -6.98
C ILE A 4 -8.43 -5.11 -7.37
N GLU A 5 -7.51 -5.34 -8.29
CA GLU A 5 -7.16 -6.70 -8.74
C GLU A 5 -5.72 -6.99 -8.33
N THR A 6 -5.53 -7.98 -7.47
CA THR A 6 -4.22 -8.29 -6.90
C THR A 6 -3.69 -9.69 -7.23
N ALA A 7 -4.46 -10.49 -7.96
CA ALA A 7 -4.11 -11.90 -8.18
C ALA A 7 -2.74 -12.08 -8.84
N ALA A 8 -2.46 -11.34 -9.90
CA ALA A 8 -1.18 -11.43 -10.61
C ALA A 8 -0.03 -10.95 -9.73
N LEU A 9 -0.24 -9.89 -8.95
CA LEU A 9 0.76 -9.35 -8.05
C LEU A 9 1.02 -10.33 -6.89
N GLU A 10 -0.01 -10.92 -6.32
CA GLU A 10 0.14 -11.93 -5.25
C GLU A 10 0.99 -13.11 -5.73
N ALA A 11 0.71 -13.61 -6.94
CA ALA A 11 1.49 -14.71 -7.53
C ALA A 11 2.95 -14.30 -7.75
N ALA A 12 3.19 -13.12 -8.29
CA ALA A 12 4.54 -12.61 -8.53
C ALA A 12 5.33 -12.45 -7.23
N LEU A 13 4.70 -11.95 -6.18
CA LEU A 13 5.34 -11.76 -4.89
C LEU A 13 5.65 -13.09 -4.20
N ALA A 14 4.75 -14.06 -4.31
CA ALA A 14 4.98 -15.41 -3.75
C ALA A 14 6.17 -16.08 -4.44
N GLU A 15 6.23 -16.00 -5.77
CA GLU A 15 7.34 -16.55 -6.55
C GLU A 15 8.66 -15.86 -6.23
N PHE A 16 8.64 -14.55 -6.13
CA PHE A 16 9.82 -13.75 -5.79
C PHE A 16 10.37 -14.15 -4.41
N ALA A 17 9.50 -14.27 -3.43
CA ALA A 17 9.88 -14.67 -2.07
C ALA A 17 10.39 -16.10 -2.01
N GLN A 18 9.76 -17.02 -2.72
CA GLN A 18 10.14 -18.42 -2.77
C GLN A 18 11.52 -18.59 -3.41
N ALA A 19 11.76 -17.92 -4.53
CA ALA A 19 13.04 -18.00 -5.24
C ALA A 19 14.23 -17.55 -4.39
N ARG A 20 14.00 -16.70 -3.39
CA ARG A 20 15.04 -16.13 -2.52
C ARG A 20 15.02 -16.71 -1.11
N ASP A 21 14.16 -17.70 -0.87
CA ASP A 21 13.96 -18.29 0.46
C ASP A 21 13.59 -17.23 1.50
N TRP A 22 12.79 -16.24 1.10
CA TRP A 22 12.32 -15.17 1.98
C TRP A 22 10.98 -15.48 2.63
N ALA A 23 10.24 -16.47 2.10
CA ALA A 23 8.90 -16.78 2.60
C ALA A 23 8.88 -17.07 4.10
N ARG A 24 9.93 -17.71 4.62
CA ARG A 24 10.06 -18.02 6.06
C ARG A 24 10.19 -16.78 6.94
N PHE A 25 10.60 -15.64 6.35
CA PHE A 25 10.71 -14.36 7.06
C PHE A 25 9.47 -13.49 6.90
N HIS A 26 8.55 -13.85 6.00
CA HIS A 26 7.35 -13.10 5.70
C HIS A 26 6.21 -13.46 6.64
N THR A 27 6.45 -13.30 7.95
CA THR A 27 5.39 -13.42 8.94
C THR A 27 4.55 -12.15 8.94
N PRO A 28 3.27 -12.21 9.37
CA PRO A 28 2.44 -11.01 9.45
C PRO A 28 3.08 -9.86 10.23
N LYS A 29 3.71 -10.16 11.36
CA LYS A 29 4.39 -9.15 12.16
C LYS A 29 5.53 -8.49 11.38
N ASN A 30 6.38 -9.29 10.75
CA ASN A 30 7.52 -8.75 10.00
C ASN A 30 7.06 -7.92 8.80
N LEU A 31 6.02 -8.38 8.11
CA LEU A 31 5.48 -7.66 6.95
C LEU A 31 4.80 -6.35 7.36
N ALA A 32 4.08 -6.35 8.49
CA ALA A 32 3.48 -5.12 9.01
C ALA A 32 4.55 -4.10 9.40
N MET A 33 5.63 -4.56 10.03
CA MET A 33 6.76 -3.69 10.38
C MET A 33 7.47 -3.14 9.13
N ALA A 34 7.70 -3.99 8.13
CA ALA A 34 8.32 -3.56 6.86
C ALA A 34 7.43 -2.54 6.15
N LEU A 35 6.12 -2.77 6.13
CA LEU A 35 5.15 -1.83 5.56
C LEU A 35 5.25 -0.46 6.24
N SER A 36 5.34 -0.44 7.57
CA SER A 36 5.45 0.82 8.32
C SER A 36 6.71 1.60 7.96
N VAL A 37 7.82 0.90 7.71
CA VAL A 37 9.08 1.53 7.28
C VAL A 37 8.91 2.20 5.92
N GLU A 38 8.28 1.51 4.96
CA GLU A 38 8.05 2.08 3.63
C GLU A 38 7.12 3.29 3.68
N VAL A 39 6.09 3.24 4.52
CA VAL A 39 5.21 4.40 4.74
C VAL A 39 6.00 5.57 5.34
N ALA A 40 6.90 5.30 6.28
CA ALA A 40 7.76 6.33 6.86
C ALA A 40 8.69 6.95 5.81
N GLU A 41 9.25 6.15 4.92
CA GLU A 41 10.09 6.65 3.83
C GLU A 41 9.30 7.54 2.87
N LEU A 42 8.04 7.19 2.61
CA LEU A 42 7.15 8.04 1.83
C LEU A 42 6.89 9.37 2.55
N VAL A 43 6.63 9.34 3.86
CA VAL A 43 6.43 10.54 4.68
C VAL A 43 7.66 11.45 4.64
N GLU A 44 8.86 10.89 4.67
CA GLU A 44 10.11 11.66 4.62
C GLU A 44 10.19 12.57 3.38
N ILE A 45 9.64 12.13 2.25
CA ILE A 45 9.65 12.94 1.03
C ILE A 45 8.84 14.23 1.22
N PHE A 46 7.77 14.18 2.00
CA PHE A 46 6.80 15.27 2.13
C PHE A 46 6.94 16.10 3.40
N GLN A 47 7.51 15.54 4.46
CA GLN A 47 7.40 16.09 5.82
C GLN A 47 7.93 17.52 5.97
N TRP A 48 8.90 17.93 5.14
CA TRP A 48 9.50 19.27 5.22
C TRP A 48 9.06 20.18 4.08
N ARG A 49 8.09 19.74 3.27
CA ARG A 49 7.58 20.53 2.14
C ARG A 49 6.39 21.37 2.57
N THR A 50 6.24 22.54 1.94
CA THR A 50 5.01 23.31 2.04
C THR A 50 3.91 22.60 1.27
N GLU A 51 2.64 23.02 1.45
CA GLU A 51 1.53 22.45 0.70
C GLU A 51 1.73 22.62 -0.82
N ALA A 52 2.20 23.80 -1.24
CA ALA A 52 2.46 24.06 -2.66
C ALA A 52 3.57 23.14 -3.20
N GLU A 53 4.65 22.96 -2.46
CA GLU A 53 5.74 22.05 -2.83
C GLU A 53 5.28 20.60 -2.86
N SER A 54 4.43 20.21 -1.92
CA SER A 54 3.84 18.86 -1.87
C SER A 54 3.01 18.60 -3.13
N ASN A 55 2.15 19.54 -3.50
CA ASN A 55 1.32 19.42 -4.70
C ASN A 55 2.14 19.31 -5.99
N ALA A 56 3.32 19.91 -6.02
CA ALA A 56 4.20 19.95 -7.19
C ALA A 56 5.30 18.88 -7.16
N VAL A 57 5.26 17.93 -6.23
CA VAL A 57 6.35 16.96 -6.02
C VAL A 57 6.67 16.14 -7.27
N MET A 58 5.66 15.80 -8.09
CA MET A 58 5.87 15.02 -9.30
C MET A 58 6.53 15.81 -10.43
N GLU A 59 6.68 17.11 -10.28
CA GLU A 59 7.42 17.98 -11.21
C GLU A 59 8.85 18.19 -10.73
N SER A 60 9.23 17.62 -9.60
CA SER A 60 10.56 17.72 -9.01
C SER A 60 11.42 16.50 -9.35
N ASP A 61 12.68 16.55 -8.96
CA ASP A 61 13.60 15.41 -9.09
C ASP A 61 13.28 14.26 -8.12
N GLU A 62 12.33 14.46 -7.21
CA GLU A 62 11.84 13.43 -6.30
C GLU A 62 10.72 12.55 -6.90
N ALA A 63 10.23 12.88 -8.11
CA ALA A 63 9.10 12.16 -8.72
C ALA A 63 9.31 10.63 -8.77
N ARG A 64 10.48 10.20 -9.22
CA ARG A 64 10.80 8.76 -9.28
C ARG A 64 10.84 8.11 -7.90
N HIS A 65 11.36 8.82 -6.91
CA HIS A 65 11.41 8.35 -5.53
C HIS A 65 10.00 8.14 -4.96
N VAL A 66 9.10 9.10 -5.24
CA VAL A 66 7.68 8.97 -4.85
C VAL A 66 7.07 7.70 -5.46
N GLU A 67 7.27 7.49 -6.75
CA GLU A 67 6.74 6.31 -7.44
C GLU A 67 7.27 5.01 -6.82
N GLN A 68 8.56 4.95 -6.52
CA GLN A 68 9.19 3.77 -5.93
C GLN A 68 8.67 3.50 -4.53
N GLU A 69 8.52 4.51 -3.69
CA GLU A 69 8.00 4.33 -2.33
C GLU A 69 6.53 3.91 -2.33
N LEU A 70 5.72 4.48 -3.24
CA LEU A 70 4.32 4.04 -3.39
C LEU A 70 4.26 2.57 -3.83
N ALA A 71 5.15 2.17 -4.74
CA ALA A 71 5.23 0.78 -5.18
C ALA A 71 5.60 -0.14 -4.01
N ASP A 72 6.61 0.24 -3.20
CA ASP A 72 7.03 -0.56 -2.06
C ASP A 72 5.93 -0.73 -1.02
N VAL A 73 5.17 0.35 -0.75
CA VAL A 73 4.00 0.29 0.15
C VAL A 73 2.98 -0.72 -0.39
N ALA A 74 2.66 -0.66 -1.68
CA ALA A 74 1.71 -1.59 -2.30
C ALA A 74 2.21 -3.03 -2.25
N LEU A 75 3.50 -3.27 -2.50
CA LEU A 75 4.09 -4.61 -2.47
C LEU A 75 3.95 -5.25 -1.09
N TYR A 76 4.32 -4.53 -0.03
CA TYR A 76 4.21 -5.07 1.33
C TYR A 76 2.76 -5.23 1.77
N LEU A 77 1.89 -4.29 1.41
CA LEU A 77 0.47 -4.38 1.72
C LEU A 77 -0.16 -5.64 1.09
N VAL A 78 0.07 -5.85 -0.19
CA VAL A 78 -0.49 -7.00 -0.91
C VAL A 78 0.12 -8.31 -0.39
N ARG A 79 1.43 -8.33 -0.13
CA ARG A 79 2.07 -9.52 0.45
C ARG A 79 1.49 -9.86 1.82
N LEU A 80 1.27 -8.87 2.66
CA LEU A 80 0.65 -9.07 3.98
C LEU A 80 -0.75 -9.66 3.85
N CYS A 81 -1.58 -9.11 2.96
CA CYS A 81 -2.90 -9.64 2.67
C CYS A 81 -2.83 -11.11 2.21
N SER A 82 -1.89 -11.41 1.32
CA SER A 82 -1.68 -12.77 0.81
C SER A 82 -1.35 -13.75 1.93
N VAL A 83 -0.41 -13.39 2.80
CA VAL A 83 0.01 -14.25 3.92
C VAL A 83 -1.12 -14.45 4.92
N LEU A 84 -1.92 -13.41 5.17
CA LEU A 84 -3.05 -13.48 6.10
C LEU A 84 -4.29 -14.13 5.49
N GLY A 85 -4.32 -14.35 4.18
CA GLY A 85 -5.51 -14.86 3.49
C GLY A 85 -6.63 -13.82 3.40
N VAL A 86 -6.29 -12.53 3.40
CA VAL A 86 -7.26 -11.45 3.28
C VAL A 86 -7.50 -11.12 1.80
N ASP A 87 -8.78 -11.12 1.41
CA ASP A 87 -9.22 -10.62 0.11
C ASP A 87 -9.31 -9.08 0.22
N LEU A 88 -8.30 -8.40 -0.31
CA LEU A 88 -8.20 -6.94 -0.19
C LEU A 88 -9.34 -6.23 -0.92
N ASP A 89 -9.74 -6.74 -2.08
CA ASP A 89 -10.86 -6.16 -2.83
C ASP A 89 -12.15 -6.18 -2.02
N ALA A 90 -12.47 -7.32 -1.42
CA ALA A 90 -13.65 -7.47 -0.57
C ALA A 90 -13.56 -6.59 0.68
N ALA A 91 -12.39 -6.54 1.30
CA ALA A 91 -12.16 -5.72 2.50
C ALA A 91 -12.34 -4.23 2.19
N ILE A 92 -11.84 -3.78 1.03
CA ILE A 92 -12.00 -2.38 0.59
C ILE A 92 -13.47 -2.06 0.34
N ALA A 93 -14.17 -2.93 -0.38
CA ALA A 93 -15.61 -2.72 -0.68
C ALA A 93 -16.43 -2.60 0.61
N ASP A 94 -16.16 -3.48 1.57
CA ASP A 94 -16.82 -3.46 2.87
C ASP A 94 -16.49 -2.18 3.64
N LYS A 95 -15.22 -1.80 3.66
CA LYS A 95 -14.79 -0.60 4.39
C LYS A 95 -15.39 0.68 3.81
N LEU A 96 -15.54 0.77 2.49
CA LEU A 96 -16.19 1.90 1.86
C LEU A 96 -17.65 2.04 2.31
N LYS A 97 -18.36 0.92 2.46
CA LYS A 97 -19.74 0.93 2.97
C LYS A 97 -19.79 1.41 4.42
N LEU A 98 -18.89 0.91 5.25
CA LEU A 98 -18.78 1.32 6.65
C LEU A 98 -18.44 2.81 6.76
N ASN A 99 -17.55 3.31 5.92
CA ASN A 99 -17.18 4.71 5.91
C ASN A 99 -18.33 5.61 5.47
N ALA A 100 -19.14 5.16 4.51
CA ALA A 100 -20.33 5.92 4.08
C ALA A 100 -21.36 6.07 5.19
N LEU A 101 -21.47 5.05 6.06
CA LEU A 101 -22.33 5.11 7.23
C LEU A 101 -21.75 6.02 8.33
N LYS A 102 -20.44 5.96 8.53
CA LYS A 102 -19.75 6.75 9.55
C LYS A 102 -19.62 8.22 9.17
N TYR A 103 -19.42 8.50 7.88
CA TYR A 103 -19.24 9.85 7.34
C TYR A 103 -20.24 10.08 6.21
N PRO A 104 -21.54 10.24 6.53
CA PRO A 104 -22.57 10.43 5.49
C PRO A 104 -22.33 11.72 4.73
N ALA A 105 -22.67 11.68 3.42
CA ALA A 105 -22.59 12.88 2.60
C ALA A 105 -23.59 13.93 3.10
N PRO A 106 -23.25 15.23 3.03
CA PRO A 106 -24.21 16.27 3.40
C PRO A 106 -25.44 16.21 2.50
N ALA A 107 -26.61 16.55 3.05
CA ALA A 107 -27.83 16.67 2.27
C ALA A 107 -27.68 17.82 1.25
N ALA A 108 -28.17 17.58 0.01
CA ALA A 108 -28.12 18.58 -1.07
C ALA A 108 -29.08 19.74 -0.81
#